data_4059fb2ede164201abb3be93e57cc189
#
_entry.id   4059fb2ede164201abb3be93e57cc189
#
_cell.length_a   1.000
_cell.length_b   1.000
_cell.length_c   1.000
_cell.angle_alpha   90.00
_cell.angle_beta   90.00
_cell.angle_gamma   90.00
#
_symmetry.space_group_name_H-M   'P 1'
#
loop_
_entity.id
_entity.type
_entity.pdbx_description
1 polymer ?
#
loop_
_entity_poly.entity_id
_entity_poly.type
_entity_poly.pdbx_seq_one_letter_code
_entity_poly.pdbx_strand_id
1 'polypeptide(L)'
;MRILHVTPHLGGGVGKAHAALSAVLPEIVQQTFVLLEAPRDRRYIDMIKAAGARVLIADNLAHVAVLARESDIVQFEFWNHPRMFECLARAELPAMRSVFWSHVSGIARPLIQPALMAEAARFVFTTEASLASASVAALRRKTHKKVSVINSGFGFPDAAPRIARGRVPGIAYLGTVDFVKMHPGFFDAIDALDDDSVRVAVWGEVDPQGAVVARAKAMRHPNRVEFMGPTSNPAAALANADIFFYPLQREHYGTAENALVEAMSLGLAPLVLDNPAEKAIVQDGQTGFIASSIEEIGSLLEMLLLLPDVREKISRNAIHAMAETRTPAMSAQDFMILWLGMLAEPARVCNFASAIGSTPAEWFLSTQRLAGRAWAPEISDAAARPAKGTLAHFESVFAVDDSFARLKKAHA
;
A
#
# COMPACT_ATOMS: atom_id res chain seq x y z
N MET A 1 24.37 13.87 -0.74
CA MET A 1 23.26 13.84 0.22
C MET A 1 23.01 12.40 0.63
N ARG A 2 23.12 12.13 1.93
CA ARG A 2 23.01 10.77 2.50
C ARG A 2 21.61 10.58 3.09
N ILE A 3 20.86 9.66 2.53
CA ILE A 3 19.51 9.33 2.98
C ILE A 3 19.53 7.93 3.62
N LEU A 4 19.14 7.84 4.88
CA LEU A 4 18.88 6.57 5.55
C LEU A 4 17.39 6.22 5.43
N HIS A 5 17.08 5.10 4.82
CA HIS A 5 15.76 4.50 4.82
C HIS A 5 15.66 3.44 5.90
N VAL A 6 14.83 3.67 6.91
CA VAL A 6 14.54 2.70 7.97
C VAL A 6 13.25 1.97 7.60
N THR A 7 13.31 0.67 7.42
CA THR A 7 12.17 -0.15 6.99
C THR A 7 12.16 -1.51 7.68
N PRO A 8 11.01 -2.07 8.04
CA PRO A 8 10.97 -3.45 8.54
C PRO A 8 11.58 -4.44 7.55
N HIS A 9 11.18 -4.39 6.30
CA HIS A 9 11.69 -5.20 5.19
C HIS A 9 11.39 -4.53 3.85
N LEU A 10 11.99 -5.03 2.76
CA LEU A 10 11.78 -4.56 1.38
C LEU A 10 11.00 -5.58 0.53
N GLY A 11 10.05 -6.29 1.12
CA GLY A 11 9.11 -7.15 0.38
C GLY A 11 7.89 -6.38 -0.12
N GLY A 12 7.20 -6.93 -1.14
CA GLY A 12 5.93 -6.40 -1.64
C GLY A 12 6.02 -5.00 -2.25
N GLY A 13 4.95 -4.20 -2.09
CA GLY A 13 4.81 -2.88 -2.72
C GLY A 13 5.88 -1.87 -2.31
N VAL A 14 6.31 -1.88 -1.05
CA VAL A 14 7.35 -0.95 -0.55
C VAL A 14 8.69 -1.21 -1.22
N GLY A 15 9.11 -2.48 -1.26
CA GLY A 15 10.36 -2.86 -1.95
C GLY A 15 10.32 -2.52 -3.43
N LYS A 16 9.18 -2.74 -4.10
CA LYS A 16 9.00 -2.38 -5.50
C LYS A 16 9.10 -0.87 -5.73
N ALA A 17 8.46 -0.07 -4.87
CA ALA A 17 8.54 1.40 -4.95
C ALA A 17 9.98 1.89 -4.86
N HIS A 18 10.72 1.39 -3.87
CA HIS A 18 12.12 1.76 -3.69
C HIS A 18 13.03 1.24 -4.81
N ALA A 19 12.78 0.06 -5.37
CA ALA A 19 13.54 -0.43 -6.51
C ALA A 19 13.35 0.49 -7.73
N ALA A 20 12.12 0.90 -8.00
CA ALA A 20 11.81 1.83 -9.09
C ALA A 20 12.40 3.23 -8.84
N LEU A 21 12.28 3.74 -7.60
CA LEU A 21 12.79 5.05 -7.21
C LEU A 21 14.33 5.09 -7.27
N SER A 22 15.01 4.08 -6.71
CA SER A 22 16.48 4.03 -6.69
C SER A 22 17.08 3.97 -8.08
N ALA A 23 16.38 3.37 -9.05
CA ALA A 23 16.86 3.27 -10.44
C ALA A 23 16.90 4.62 -11.18
N VAL A 24 16.17 5.64 -10.70
CA VAL A 24 16.03 6.94 -11.37
C VAL A 24 16.56 8.11 -10.54
N LEU A 25 16.93 7.89 -9.29
CA LEU A 25 17.53 8.93 -8.45
C LEU A 25 18.93 9.27 -8.94
N PRO A 26 19.33 10.56 -8.90
CA PRO A 26 20.67 10.97 -9.33
C PRO A 26 21.76 10.48 -8.35
N GLU A 27 22.96 10.23 -8.85
CA GLU A 27 24.12 9.71 -8.08
C GLU A 27 24.51 10.56 -6.86
N ILE A 28 24.15 11.84 -6.84
CA ILE A 28 24.35 12.71 -5.68
C ILE A 28 23.58 12.22 -4.44
N VAL A 29 22.54 11.39 -4.62
CA VAL A 29 21.76 10.78 -3.54
C VAL A 29 22.36 9.44 -3.17
N GLN A 30 23.02 9.39 -2.03
CA GLN A 30 23.56 8.16 -1.46
C GLN A 30 22.51 7.53 -0.54
N GLN A 31 21.90 6.43 -0.98
CA GLN A 31 20.87 5.73 -0.22
C GLN A 31 21.49 4.59 0.61
N THR A 32 21.08 4.53 1.87
CA THR A 32 21.31 3.37 2.75
C THR A 32 19.97 2.90 3.28
N PHE A 33 19.64 1.64 3.06
CA PHE A 33 18.46 0.99 3.64
C PHE A 33 18.90 0.15 4.83
N VAL A 34 18.27 0.34 5.99
CA VAL A 34 18.41 -0.51 7.15
C VAL A 34 17.11 -1.27 7.39
N LEU A 35 17.20 -2.60 7.31
CA LEU A 35 16.09 -3.51 7.53
C LEU A 35 16.02 -3.87 9.02
N LEU A 36 14.82 -3.78 9.62
CA LEU A 36 14.61 -4.11 11.04
C LEU A 36 14.37 -5.61 11.28
N GLU A 37 14.22 -6.39 10.22
CA GLU A 37 14.14 -7.85 10.25
C GLU A 37 14.78 -8.48 9.01
N ALA A 38 15.07 -9.78 9.09
CA ALA A 38 15.63 -10.51 7.97
C ALA A 38 14.63 -10.58 6.81
N PRO A 39 15.04 -10.30 5.57
CA PRO A 39 14.16 -10.31 4.42
C PRO A 39 13.78 -11.74 4.02
N ARG A 40 12.50 -11.97 3.73
CA ARG A 40 12.00 -13.24 3.18
C ARG A 40 12.16 -13.33 1.67
N ASP A 41 12.12 -12.19 0.98
CA ASP A 41 12.33 -12.05 -0.46
C ASP A 41 13.43 -11.00 -0.70
N ARG A 42 14.38 -11.33 -1.56
CA ARG A 42 15.56 -10.50 -1.86
C ARG A 42 15.46 -9.76 -3.18
N ARG A 43 14.47 -10.07 -4.02
CA ARG A 43 14.37 -9.54 -5.39
C ARG A 43 14.52 -8.02 -5.46
N TYR A 44 13.75 -7.27 -4.67
CA TYR A 44 13.85 -5.81 -4.69
C TYR A 44 15.11 -5.29 -4.00
N ILE A 45 15.65 -6.03 -3.02
CA ILE A 45 16.93 -5.72 -2.41
C ILE A 45 18.05 -5.77 -3.46
N ASP A 46 18.05 -6.80 -4.29
CA ASP A 46 19.08 -6.97 -5.32
C ASP A 46 18.95 -5.88 -6.41
N MET A 47 17.74 -5.49 -6.79
CA MET A 47 17.49 -4.35 -7.70
C MET A 47 17.97 -3.01 -7.08
N ILE A 48 17.67 -2.75 -5.82
CA ILE A 48 18.09 -1.54 -5.08
C ILE A 48 19.61 -1.48 -4.99
N LYS A 49 20.28 -2.62 -4.71
CA LYS A 49 21.74 -2.70 -4.69
C LYS A 49 22.35 -2.50 -6.08
N ALA A 50 21.73 -3.05 -7.12
CA ALA A 50 22.17 -2.85 -8.51
C ALA A 50 22.05 -1.37 -8.94
N ALA A 51 21.14 -0.61 -8.36
CA ALA A 51 21.02 0.84 -8.52
C ALA A 51 22.02 1.65 -7.66
N GLY A 52 22.97 1.02 -6.98
CA GLY A 52 24.04 1.68 -6.21
C GLY A 52 23.72 1.95 -4.75
N ALA A 53 22.55 1.60 -4.24
CA ALA A 53 22.23 1.79 -2.83
C ALA A 53 22.82 0.69 -1.93
N ARG A 54 23.11 1.04 -0.66
CA ARG A 54 23.50 0.08 0.37
C ARG A 54 22.25 -0.50 1.04
N VAL A 55 22.25 -1.81 1.30
CA VAL A 55 21.19 -2.45 2.08
C VAL A 55 21.81 -3.28 3.18
N LEU A 56 21.45 -2.97 4.43
CA LEU A 56 21.95 -3.58 5.66
C LEU A 56 20.79 -4.18 6.46
N ILE A 57 21.05 -5.18 7.27
CA ILE A 57 20.12 -5.66 8.30
C ILE A 57 20.62 -5.10 9.63
N ALA A 58 19.73 -4.52 10.42
CA ALA A 58 20.11 -4.02 11.75
C ALA A 58 20.43 -5.17 12.70
N ASP A 59 21.59 -5.13 13.31
CA ASP A 59 21.94 -6.09 14.37
C ASP A 59 21.09 -5.84 15.63
N ASN A 60 20.80 -4.56 15.89
CA ASN A 60 19.99 -4.09 17.01
C ASN A 60 19.58 -2.61 16.79
N LEU A 61 18.80 -2.05 17.70
CA LEU A 61 18.32 -0.66 17.59
C LEU A 61 19.45 0.38 17.70
N ALA A 62 20.55 0.09 18.42
CA ALA A 62 21.69 0.98 18.49
C ALA A 62 22.40 1.12 17.13
N HIS A 63 22.42 0.06 16.30
CA HIS A 63 22.94 0.13 14.93
C HIS A 63 22.13 1.13 14.09
N VAL A 64 20.79 1.14 14.22
CA VAL A 64 19.92 2.14 13.54
C VAL A 64 20.29 3.56 13.97
N ALA A 65 20.52 3.77 15.27
CA ALA A 65 20.89 5.08 15.81
C ALA A 65 22.27 5.57 15.31
N VAL A 66 23.22 4.66 15.11
CA VAL A 66 24.54 4.99 14.52
C VAL A 66 24.34 5.45 13.08
N LEU A 67 23.63 4.67 12.25
CA LEU A 67 23.38 5.02 10.86
C LEU A 67 22.62 6.35 10.73
N ALA A 68 21.68 6.61 11.65
CA ALA A 68 20.94 7.87 11.68
C ALA A 68 21.83 9.10 11.95
N ARG A 69 22.88 8.96 12.80
CA ARG A 69 23.86 10.03 13.05
C ARG A 69 24.72 10.36 11.83
N GLU A 70 24.96 9.36 10.98
CA GLU A 70 25.78 9.50 9.78
C GLU A 70 25.01 10.04 8.56
N SER A 71 23.70 10.21 8.69
CA SER A 71 22.82 10.55 7.58
C SER A 71 22.37 12.01 7.64
N ASP A 72 22.16 12.62 6.48
CA ASP A 72 21.67 13.98 6.36
C ASP A 72 20.14 14.03 6.62
N ILE A 73 19.42 12.96 6.20
CA ILE A 73 17.99 12.76 6.37
C ILE A 73 17.74 11.30 6.77
N VAL A 74 16.79 11.08 7.69
CA VAL A 74 16.31 9.76 8.09
C VAL A 74 14.86 9.62 7.62
N GLN A 75 14.61 8.70 6.69
CA GLN A 75 13.28 8.41 6.17
C GLN A 75 12.78 7.07 6.71
N PHE A 76 11.63 7.10 7.37
CA PHE A 76 10.95 5.93 7.89
C PHE A 76 9.90 5.48 6.87
N GLU A 77 10.05 4.23 6.39
CA GLU A 77 9.07 3.59 5.51
C GLU A 77 7.93 3.04 6.38
N PHE A 78 6.90 3.86 6.56
CA PHE A 78 5.91 3.66 7.59
C PHE A 78 4.71 2.85 7.09
N TRP A 79 4.51 1.71 7.70
CA TRP A 79 3.25 0.99 7.70
C TRP A 79 3.07 0.32 9.07
N ASN A 80 1.92 -0.32 9.30
CA ASN A 80 1.56 -0.91 10.58
C ASN A 80 2.37 -2.19 10.89
N HIS A 81 3.68 -2.06 11.03
CA HIS A 81 4.60 -3.17 11.32
C HIS A 81 5.17 -3.08 12.75
N PRO A 82 5.04 -4.13 13.59
CA PRO A 82 5.48 -4.11 14.99
C PRO A 82 6.92 -3.64 15.18
N ARG A 83 7.87 -4.09 14.34
CA ARG A 83 9.28 -3.69 14.41
C ARG A 83 9.51 -2.20 14.13
N MET A 84 8.68 -1.57 13.30
CA MET A 84 8.74 -0.12 13.09
C MET A 84 8.35 0.62 14.37
N PHE A 85 7.29 0.21 15.04
CA PHE A 85 6.88 0.81 16.31
C PHE A 85 7.94 0.60 17.40
N GLU A 86 8.54 -0.59 17.47
CA GLU A 86 9.65 -0.85 18.38
C GLU A 86 10.83 0.11 18.13
N CYS A 87 11.22 0.29 16.87
CA CYS A 87 12.28 1.21 16.48
C CYS A 87 11.95 2.65 16.89
N LEU A 88 10.75 3.13 16.57
CA LEU A 88 10.32 4.49 16.91
C LEU A 88 10.23 4.75 18.42
N ALA A 89 9.84 3.74 19.21
CA ALA A 89 9.63 3.89 20.64
C ALA A 89 10.90 3.66 21.49
N ARG A 90 11.82 2.78 21.04
CA ARG A 90 12.92 2.27 21.86
C ARG A 90 14.31 2.61 21.34
N ALA A 91 14.48 2.95 20.06
CA ALA A 91 15.79 3.36 19.55
C ALA A 91 16.17 4.75 20.08
N GLU A 92 17.42 4.88 20.54
CA GLU A 92 18.01 6.16 20.96
C GLU A 92 18.40 6.99 19.74
N LEU A 93 17.38 7.44 19.00
CA LEU A 93 17.57 8.20 17.76
C LEU A 93 18.18 9.58 18.07
N PRO A 94 19.16 10.03 17.26
CA PRO A 94 19.78 11.34 17.42
C PRO A 94 18.82 12.46 17.01
N ALA A 95 19.25 13.71 17.19
CA ALA A 95 18.64 14.83 16.49
C ALA A 95 18.79 14.59 14.97
N MET A 96 17.69 14.62 14.22
CA MET A 96 17.64 14.27 12.80
C MET A 96 16.60 15.08 12.03
N ARG A 97 16.70 15.07 10.70
CA ARG A 97 15.66 15.50 9.77
C ARG A 97 14.83 14.29 9.40
N SER A 98 13.71 14.09 10.08
CA SER A 98 12.90 12.88 9.93
C SER A 98 11.81 13.07 8.87
N VAL A 99 11.71 12.10 7.95
CA VAL A 99 10.64 11.95 6.98
C VAL A 99 9.91 10.64 7.26
N PHE A 100 8.59 10.65 7.25
CA PHE A 100 7.79 9.43 7.21
C PHE A 100 7.18 9.32 5.83
N TRP A 101 7.44 8.23 5.11
CA TRP A 101 6.70 7.89 3.90
C TRP A 101 5.70 6.79 4.23
N SER A 102 4.42 7.16 4.26
CA SER A 102 3.37 6.28 4.73
C SER A 102 2.81 5.40 3.62
N HIS A 103 2.93 4.10 3.80
CA HIS A 103 2.40 3.06 2.93
C HIS A 103 1.05 2.49 3.43
N VAL A 104 0.37 3.27 4.29
CA VAL A 104 -1.02 3.07 4.70
C VAL A 104 -1.75 4.40 4.62
N SER A 105 -3.03 4.37 4.25
CA SER A 105 -3.80 5.61 4.03
C SER A 105 -4.13 6.36 5.32
N GLY A 106 -4.31 5.65 6.44
CA GLY A 106 -4.80 6.22 7.70
C GLY A 106 -6.27 6.69 7.65
N ILE A 107 -7.00 6.42 6.56
CA ILE A 107 -8.43 6.71 6.42
C ILE A 107 -9.23 5.66 7.19
N ALA A 108 -8.97 4.39 6.92
CA ALA A 108 -9.41 3.23 7.68
C ALA A 108 -8.27 2.71 8.56
N ARG A 109 -8.53 1.68 9.36
CA ARG A 109 -7.47 1.01 10.15
C ARG A 109 -6.46 0.33 9.22
N PRO A 110 -5.15 0.48 9.50
CA PRO A 110 -4.54 1.12 10.68
C PRO A 110 -4.57 2.66 10.60
N LEU A 111 -5.00 3.29 11.70
CA LEU A 111 -5.01 4.75 11.83
C LEU A 111 -3.61 5.28 12.16
N ILE A 112 -3.37 6.54 11.86
CA ILE A 112 -2.12 7.23 12.16
C ILE A 112 -2.39 8.34 13.17
N GLN A 113 -1.67 8.32 14.30
CA GLN A 113 -1.87 9.33 15.33
C GLN A 113 -1.45 10.72 14.86
N PRO A 114 -2.28 11.76 15.04
CA PRO A 114 -1.88 13.14 14.75
C PRO A 114 -0.59 13.55 15.50
N ALA A 115 -0.38 13.01 16.71
CA ALA A 115 0.84 13.24 17.48
C ALA A 115 2.08 12.68 16.78
N LEU A 116 2.02 11.48 16.20
CA LEU A 116 3.13 10.90 15.43
C LEU A 116 3.48 11.77 14.22
N MET A 117 2.47 12.22 13.48
CA MET A 117 2.68 13.14 12.37
C MET A 117 3.26 14.49 12.82
N ALA A 118 2.91 14.96 14.02
CA ALA A 118 3.42 16.21 14.58
C ALA A 118 4.90 16.09 15.01
N GLU A 119 5.32 14.92 15.48
CA GLU A 119 6.72 14.65 15.85
C GLU A 119 7.64 14.57 14.62
N ALA A 120 7.19 14.03 13.50
CA ALA A 120 7.97 13.98 12.26
C ALA A 120 8.31 15.40 11.75
N ALA A 121 9.48 15.62 11.16
CA ALA A 121 9.77 16.87 10.45
C ALA A 121 8.92 16.99 9.19
N ARG A 122 8.71 15.88 8.46
CA ARG A 122 7.78 15.75 7.32
C ARG A 122 7.04 14.43 7.42
N PHE A 123 5.75 14.46 7.05
CA PHE A 123 4.94 13.25 6.91
C PHE A 123 4.35 13.21 5.50
N VAL A 124 4.72 12.19 4.74
CA VAL A 124 4.41 12.05 3.32
C VAL A 124 3.49 10.84 3.13
N PHE A 125 2.37 11.04 2.47
CA PHE A 125 1.47 9.96 2.07
C PHE A 125 1.71 9.54 0.62
N THR A 126 1.24 8.37 0.24
CA THR A 126 1.32 7.86 -1.13
C THR A 126 0.06 8.14 -1.95
N THR A 127 -0.97 8.75 -1.34
CA THR A 127 -2.23 9.11 -2.01
C THR A 127 -2.83 10.40 -1.42
N GLU A 128 -3.43 11.20 -2.27
CA GLU A 128 -4.19 12.41 -1.93
C GLU A 128 -5.39 12.10 -1.02
N ALA A 129 -5.97 10.90 -1.16
CA ALA A 129 -7.08 10.45 -0.33
C ALA A 129 -6.76 10.53 1.17
N SER A 130 -5.51 10.28 1.57
CA SER A 130 -5.06 10.36 2.96
C SER A 130 -5.21 11.76 3.57
N LEU A 131 -5.19 12.81 2.73
CA LEU A 131 -5.35 14.20 3.20
C LEU A 131 -6.74 14.47 3.78
N ALA A 132 -7.74 13.65 3.44
CA ALA A 132 -9.10 13.72 3.98
C ALA A 132 -9.25 12.96 5.30
N SER A 133 -8.22 12.24 5.78
CA SER A 133 -8.30 11.47 7.01
C SER A 133 -8.54 12.38 8.24
N ALA A 134 -9.25 11.84 9.23
CA ALA A 134 -9.51 12.56 10.49
C ALA A 134 -8.21 12.95 11.21
N SER A 135 -7.16 12.15 11.06
CA SER A 135 -5.84 12.40 11.64
C SER A 135 -5.16 13.61 11.00
N VAL A 136 -5.17 13.72 9.66
CA VAL A 136 -4.62 14.88 8.94
C VAL A 136 -5.45 16.12 9.23
N ALA A 137 -6.77 16.03 9.26
CA ALA A 137 -7.64 17.15 9.65
C ALA A 137 -7.34 17.67 11.06
N ALA A 138 -7.07 16.77 12.01
CA ALA A 138 -6.67 17.14 13.36
C ALA A 138 -5.29 17.82 13.41
N LEU A 139 -4.33 17.33 12.62
CA LEU A 139 -3.00 17.93 12.53
C LEU A 139 -3.04 19.32 11.89
N ARG A 140 -3.76 19.48 10.76
CA ARG A 140 -3.84 20.73 10.00
C ARG A 140 -4.43 21.89 10.80
N ARG A 141 -5.25 21.60 11.82
CA ARG A 141 -5.68 22.64 12.78
C ARG A 141 -4.53 23.24 13.59
N LYS A 142 -3.39 22.54 13.67
CA LYS A 142 -2.22 22.98 14.45
C LYS A 142 -1.04 23.42 13.59
N THR A 143 -0.89 22.90 12.37
CA THR A 143 0.23 23.23 11.47
C THR A 143 -0.09 22.87 10.01
N HIS A 144 0.29 23.76 9.06
CA HIS A 144 -0.02 23.58 7.62
C HIS A 144 1.11 22.93 6.80
N LYS A 145 2.34 22.86 7.33
CA LYS A 145 3.53 22.58 6.48
C LYS A 145 4.10 21.17 6.56
N LYS A 146 3.51 20.27 7.35
CA LYS A 146 4.17 18.99 7.65
C LYS A 146 3.72 17.81 6.80
N VAL A 147 2.62 17.92 6.09
CA VAL A 147 2.00 16.81 5.35
C VAL A 147 1.97 17.12 3.86
N SER A 148 2.49 16.18 3.08
CA SER A 148 2.47 16.20 1.62
C SER A 148 2.13 14.83 1.05
N VAL A 149 2.03 14.74 -0.27
CA VAL A 149 1.82 13.49 -1.00
C VAL A 149 2.95 13.32 -2.00
N ILE A 150 3.56 12.15 -1.99
CA ILE A 150 4.47 11.66 -3.04
C ILE A 150 4.04 10.23 -3.31
N ASN A 151 3.49 9.98 -4.48
CA ASN A 151 3.01 8.65 -4.83
C ASN A 151 4.16 7.66 -5.08
N SER A 152 3.84 6.39 -5.20
CA SER A 152 4.87 5.34 -5.30
C SER A 152 5.56 5.26 -6.66
N GLY A 153 5.09 6.01 -7.66
CA GLY A 153 5.70 6.03 -8.99
C GLY A 153 5.73 4.67 -9.67
N PHE A 154 4.64 3.90 -9.56
CA PHE A 154 4.54 2.62 -10.25
C PHE A 154 4.08 2.80 -11.68
N GLY A 155 4.53 1.88 -12.51
CA GLY A 155 4.14 1.75 -13.88
C GLY A 155 5.05 0.75 -14.57
N PHE A 156 4.76 0.48 -15.82
CA PHE A 156 5.61 -0.30 -16.71
C PHE A 156 5.99 0.59 -17.89
N PRO A 157 6.93 1.54 -17.71
CA PRO A 157 7.24 2.52 -18.76
C PRO A 157 7.72 1.88 -20.08
N ASP A 158 8.30 0.67 -19.99
CA ASP A 158 8.80 -0.08 -21.14
C ASP A 158 7.79 -1.09 -21.69
N ALA A 159 6.64 -1.24 -21.05
CA ALA A 159 5.59 -2.15 -21.53
C ALA A 159 4.78 -1.46 -22.62
N ALA A 160 4.82 -2.00 -23.84
CA ALA A 160 3.96 -1.52 -24.92
C ALA A 160 2.48 -1.74 -24.52
N PRO A 161 1.66 -0.69 -24.53
CA PRO A 161 0.25 -0.80 -24.24
C PRO A 161 -0.43 -1.73 -25.25
N ARG A 162 -1.22 -2.69 -24.78
CA ARG A 162 -1.92 -3.62 -25.65
C ARG A 162 -3.38 -3.21 -25.77
N ILE A 163 -3.78 -2.84 -26.98
CA ILE A 163 -5.17 -2.71 -27.36
C ILE A 163 -5.54 -4.00 -28.08
N ALA A 164 -6.22 -4.90 -27.36
CA ALA A 164 -6.63 -6.18 -27.92
C ALA A 164 -7.93 -5.98 -28.74
N ARG A 165 -7.86 -6.33 -30.02
CA ARG A 165 -9.00 -6.28 -30.95
C ARG A 165 -9.45 -7.71 -31.30
N GLY A 166 -10.74 -7.92 -31.43
CA GLY A 166 -11.33 -9.10 -32.09
C GLY A 166 -11.35 -10.40 -31.27
N ARG A 167 -11.15 -10.37 -29.96
CA ARG A 167 -11.32 -11.53 -29.05
C ARG A 167 -12.26 -11.22 -27.90
N VAL A 168 -12.75 -12.24 -27.22
CA VAL A 168 -13.48 -12.07 -25.94
C VAL A 168 -12.56 -11.32 -24.96
N PRO A 169 -13.05 -10.22 -24.35
CA PRO A 169 -12.23 -9.45 -23.41
C PRO A 169 -11.82 -10.27 -22.21
N GLY A 170 -10.54 -10.27 -21.90
CA GLY A 170 -10.01 -10.87 -20.67
C GLY A 170 -10.29 -9.97 -19.47
N ILE A 171 -10.64 -10.57 -18.34
CA ILE A 171 -10.84 -9.88 -17.08
C ILE A 171 -9.79 -10.35 -16.09
N ALA A 172 -9.15 -9.44 -15.38
CA ALA A 172 -8.17 -9.78 -14.34
C ALA A 172 -8.42 -9.01 -13.04
N TYR A 173 -8.10 -9.66 -11.93
CA TYR A 173 -7.83 -9.09 -10.63
C TYR A 173 -6.37 -9.38 -10.27
N LEU A 174 -5.69 -8.44 -9.67
CA LEU A 174 -4.34 -8.63 -9.12
C LEU A 174 -4.23 -7.93 -7.76
N GLY A 175 -3.88 -8.68 -6.71
CA GLY A 175 -3.72 -8.09 -5.38
C GLY A 175 -3.83 -9.09 -4.25
N THR A 176 -4.18 -8.60 -3.07
CA THR A 176 -4.49 -9.45 -1.92
C THR A 176 -5.82 -10.17 -2.16
N VAL A 177 -5.80 -11.50 -2.16
CA VAL A 177 -6.98 -12.35 -2.39
C VAL A 177 -7.54 -12.77 -1.04
N ASP A 178 -8.12 -11.79 -0.33
CA ASP A 178 -8.72 -11.95 0.99
C ASP A 178 -9.83 -10.89 1.16
N PHE A 179 -10.91 -11.22 1.88
CA PHE A 179 -12.00 -10.29 2.16
C PHE A 179 -11.64 -9.14 3.11
N VAL A 180 -10.45 -9.12 3.68
CA VAL A 180 -9.88 -7.92 4.30
C VAL A 180 -9.66 -6.79 3.26
N LYS A 181 -9.44 -7.13 1.98
CA LYS A 181 -9.23 -6.17 0.91
C LYS A 181 -10.25 -6.32 -0.23
N MET A 182 -10.42 -7.52 -0.76
CA MET A 182 -11.37 -7.81 -1.85
C MET A 182 -12.81 -7.72 -1.34
N HIS A 183 -13.70 -7.06 -2.08
CA HIS A 183 -15.11 -7.01 -1.72
C HIS A 183 -15.79 -8.37 -1.96
N PRO A 184 -16.58 -8.93 -1.01
CA PRO A 184 -17.26 -10.22 -1.19
C PRO A 184 -18.17 -10.27 -2.43
N GLY A 185 -18.81 -9.17 -2.76
CA GLY A 185 -19.65 -9.00 -3.96
C GLY A 185 -18.88 -9.10 -5.29
N PHE A 186 -17.55 -9.22 -5.29
CA PHE A 186 -16.77 -9.56 -6.49
C PHE A 186 -17.33 -10.79 -7.20
N PHE A 187 -17.67 -11.82 -6.44
CA PHE A 187 -18.21 -13.07 -6.96
C PHE A 187 -19.66 -12.92 -7.43
N ASP A 188 -20.46 -12.11 -6.74
CA ASP A 188 -21.85 -11.85 -7.10
C ASP A 188 -21.95 -11.13 -8.45
N ALA A 189 -21.11 -10.12 -8.67
CA ALA A 189 -21.07 -9.38 -9.93
C ALA A 189 -20.66 -10.27 -11.12
N ILE A 190 -19.72 -11.20 -10.93
CA ILE A 190 -19.30 -12.15 -11.97
C ILE A 190 -20.39 -13.21 -12.22
N ASP A 191 -21.03 -13.69 -11.17
CA ASP A 191 -22.04 -14.74 -11.25
C ASP A 191 -23.34 -14.24 -11.90
N ALA A 192 -23.59 -12.93 -11.87
CA ALA A 192 -24.77 -12.28 -12.48
C ALA A 192 -24.66 -12.07 -14.00
N LEU A 193 -23.44 -12.19 -14.59
CA LEU A 193 -23.25 -11.99 -16.03
C LEU A 193 -23.99 -13.05 -16.86
N ASP A 194 -24.57 -12.64 -17.97
CA ASP A 194 -25.31 -13.55 -18.86
C ASP A 194 -24.39 -14.41 -19.77
N ASP A 195 -23.17 -13.94 -20.04
CA ASP A 195 -22.22 -14.63 -20.93
C ASP A 195 -21.44 -15.73 -20.21
N ASP A 196 -21.71 -16.99 -20.59
CA ASP A 196 -21.04 -18.17 -20.04
C ASP A 196 -19.55 -18.32 -20.45
N SER A 197 -19.12 -17.58 -21.44
CA SER A 197 -17.72 -17.58 -21.90
C SER A 197 -16.78 -16.74 -21.03
N VAL A 198 -17.32 -15.90 -20.14
CA VAL A 198 -16.55 -15.02 -19.26
C VAL A 198 -15.60 -15.83 -18.35
N ARG A 199 -14.36 -15.40 -18.31
CA ARG A 199 -13.34 -15.92 -17.38
C ARG A 199 -12.60 -14.77 -16.73
N VAL A 200 -12.40 -14.89 -15.42
CA VAL A 200 -11.72 -13.89 -14.60
C VAL A 200 -10.48 -14.53 -13.98
N ALA A 201 -9.30 -14.04 -14.37
CA ALA A 201 -8.04 -14.47 -13.79
C ALA A 201 -7.76 -13.70 -12.50
N VAL A 202 -7.68 -14.41 -11.36
CA VAL A 202 -7.43 -13.84 -10.03
C VAL A 202 -5.99 -14.15 -9.60
N TRP A 203 -5.14 -13.11 -9.61
CA TRP A 203 -3.74 -13.20 -9.26
C TRP A 203 -3.49 -12.71 -7.84
N GLY A 204 -2.85 -13.52 -7.03
CA GLY A 204 -2.47 -13.23 -5.65
C GLY A 204 -2.35 -14.50 -4.82
N GLU A 205 -1.75 -14.37 -3.64
CA GLU A 205 -1.72 -15.47 -2.69
C GLU A 205 -3.14 -15.68 -2.13
N VAL A 206 -3.64 -16.90 -2.20
CA VAL A 206 -4.95 -17.29 -1.71
C VAL A 206 -4.82 -18.48 -0.75
N ASP A 207 -5.58 -18.47 0.33
CA ASP A 207 -5.74 -19.64 1.20
C ASP A 207 -6.70 -20.64 0.52
N PRO A 208 -6.25 -21.86 0.14
CA PRO A 208 -7.10 -22.85 -0.52
C PRO A 208 -8.31 -23.30 0.33
N GLN A 209 -8.26 -23.12 1.65
CA GLN A 209 -9.32 -23.43 2.60
C GLN A 209 -10.04 -22.19 3.12
N GLY A 210 -9.63 -21.00 2.64
CA GLY A 210 -10.14 -19.72 3.09
C GLY A 210 -11.51 -19.35 2.54
N ALA A 211 -12.10 -18.31 3.12
CA ALA A 211 -13.44 -17.83 2.81
C ALA A 211 -13.60 -17.41 1.33
N VAL A 212 -12.55 -16.89 0.70
CA VAL A 212 -12.58 -16.48 -0.71
C VAL A 212 -12.80 -17.67 -1.63
N VAL A 213 -12.04 -18.76 -1.43
CA VAL A 213 -12.21 -19.99 -2.22
C VAL A 213 -13.55 -20.65 -1.96
N ALA A 214 -14.00 -20.67 -0.70
CA ALA A 214 -15.33 -21.18 -0.35
C ALA A 214 -16.43 -20.38 -1.06
N ARG A 215 -16.31 -19.04 -1.12
CA ARG A 215 -17.28 -18.18 -1.80
C ARG A 215 -17.29 -18.41 -3.32
N ALA A 216 -16.10 -18.55 -3.96
CA ALA A 216 -16.01 -18.88 -5.38
C ALA A 216 -16.67 -20.21 -5.74
N LYS A 217 -16.44 -21.24 -4.92
CA LYS A 217 -17.07 -22.56 -5.10
C LYS A 217 -18.59 -22.53 -4.94
N ALA A 218 -19.14 -21.60 -4.18
CA ALA A 218 -20.57 -21.43 -3.94
C ALA A 218 -21.30 -20.62 -5.02
N MET A 219 -20.59 -20.12 -6.05
CA MET A 219 -21.19 -19.45 -7.20
C MET A 219 -22.08 -20.42 -8.01
N ARG A 220 -23.03 -19.88 -8.77
CA ARG A 220 -23.79 -20.65 -9.77
C ARG A 220 -22.87 -21.13 -10.92
N HIS A 221 -21.88 -20.29 -11.26
CA HIS A 221 -20.92 -20.52 -12.33
C HIS A 221 -19.46 -20.49 -11.79
N PRO A 222 -19.04 -21.45 -10.93
CA PRO A 222 -17.74 -21.39 -10.26
C PRO A 222 -16.55 -21.41 -11.21
N ASN A 223 -16.73 -21.97 -12.42
CA ASN A 223 -15.69 -22.06 -13.46
C ASN A 223 -15.37 -20.70 -14.10
N ARG A 224 -16.10 -19.63 -13.80
CA ARG A 224 -15.81 -18.27 -14.28
C ARG A 224 -14.62 -17.64 -13.58
N VAL A 225 -14.24 -18.13 -12.41
CA VAL A 225 -13.11 -17.58 -11.60
C VAL A 225 -11.97 -18.60 -11.57
N GLU A 226 -10.80 -18.15 -11.98
CA GLU A 226 -9.58 -18.95 -11.98
C GLU A 226 -8.53 -18.31 -11.06
N PHE A 227 -8.14 -19.03 -10.00
CA PHE A 227 -7.08 -18.59 -9.07
C PHE A 227 -5.71 -18.97 -9.64
N MET A 228 -4.99 -17.96 -10.10
CA MET A 228 -3.69 -18.11 -10.77
C MET A 228 -2.50 -18.18 -9.81
N GLY A 229 -2.73 -17.90 -8.51
CA GLY A 229 -1.66 -17.78 -7.52
C GLY A 229 -0.85 -16.49 -7.60
N PRO A 230 0.21 -16.36 -6.77
CA PRO A 230 1.07 -15.18 -6.77
C PRO A 230 1.93 -15.09 -8.02
N THR A 231 2.18 -13.86 -8.49
CA THR A 231 3.05 -13.61 -9.64
C THR A 231 4.26 -12.75 -9.26
N SER A 232 5.40 -13.07 -9.86
CA SER A 232 6.60 -12.22 -9.82
C SER A 232 6.67 -11.24 -11.00
N ASN A 233 5.81 -11.44 -12.02
CA ASN A 233 5.75 -10.61 -13.22
C ASN A 233 4.31 -10.13 -13.47
N PRO A 234 3.87 -9.04 -12.81
CA PRO A 234 2.54 -8.48 -12.98
C PRO A 234 2.22 -8.10 -14.44
N ALA A 235 3.19 -7.60 -15.20
CA ALA A 235 2.99 -7.25 -16.59
C ALA A 235 2.60 -8.46 -17.44
N ALA A 236 3.28 -9.59 -17.26
CA ALA A 236 2.93 -10.83 -17.95
C ALA A 236 1.58 -11.40 -17.48
N ALA A 237 1.28 -11.30 -16.17
CA ALA A 237 0.02 -11.75 -15.60
C ALA A 237 -1.18 -10.98 -16.19
N LEU A 238 -1.03 -9.67 -16.39
CA LEU A 238 -2.07 -8.79 -16.93
C LEU A 238 -2.09 -8.71 -18.46
N ALA A 239 -1.10 -9.30 -19.14
CA ALA A 239 -0.91 -9.15 -20.59
C ALA A 239 -2.09 -9.63 -21.45
N ASN A 240 -2.92 -10.53 -20.95
CA ASN A 240 -4.07 -11.08 -21.68
C ASN A 240 -5.42 -10.52 -21.20
N ALA A 241 -5.41 -9.54 -20.29
CA ALA A 241 -6.61 -8.88 -19.81
C ALA A 241 -6.84 -7.53 -20.51
N ASP A 242 -8.10 -7.15 -20.61
CA ASP A 242 -8.56 -5.87 -21.16
C ASP A 242 -9.28 -5.05 -20.08
N ILE A 243 -9.83 -5.72 -19.07
CA ILE A 243 -10.56 -5.12 -17.96
C ILE A 243 -9.86 -5.50 -16.66
N PHE A 244 -9.59 -4.51 -15.84
CA PHE A 244 -9.08 -4.69 -14.48
C PHE A 244 -10.25 -4.56 -13.51
N PHE A 245 -10.80 -5.71 -13.09
CA PHE A 245 -11.94 -5.78 -12.19
C PHE A 245 -11.46 -5.77 -10.74
N TYR A 246 -11.61 -4.62 -10.07
CA TYR A 246 -10.95 -4.36 -8.79
C TYR A 246 -11.89 -3.80 -7.72
N PRO A 247 -13.02 -4.48 -7.41
CA PRO A 247 -13.90 -4.07 -6.32
C PRO A 247 -13.26 -4.41 -4.97
N LEU A 248 -12.87 -3.37 -4.24
CA LEU A 248 -12.28 -3.51 -2.92
C LEU A 248 -13.27 -3.16 -1.82
N GLN A 249 -13.03 -3.67 -0.61
CA GLN A 249 -13.78 -3.30 0.59
C GLN A 249 -13.69 -1.78 0.83
N ARG A 250 -14.76 -1.20 1.38
CA ARG A 250 -14.81 0.23 1.66
C ARG A 250 -13.77 0.67 2.71
N GLU A 251 -13.54 -0.18 3.70
CA GLU A 251 -12.61 0.09 4.81
C GLU A 251 -11.31 -0.71 4.68
N HIS A 252 -10.75 -0.77 3.48
CA HIS A 252 -9.45 -1.43 3.29
C HIS A 252 -8.28 -0.50 3.64
N TYR A 253 -7.15 -1.10 3.97
CA TYR A 253 -5.92 -0.39 4.38
C TYR A 253 -5.12 0.19 3.20
N GLY A 254 -5.54 -0.08 1.97
CA GLY A 254 -4.83 0.29 0.75
C GLY A 254 -4.64 1.80 0.61
N THR A 255 -3.63 2.17 -0.14
CA THR A 255 -3.23 3.57 -0.30
C THR A 255 -2.74 3.90 -1.71
N ALA A 256 -1.60 3.38 -2.14
CA ALA A 256 -1.03 3.66 -3.46
C ALA A 256 -1.70 2.87 -4.59
N GLU A 257 -2.48 1.85 -4.26
CA GLU A 257 -3.16 0.91 -5.17
C GLU A 257 -2.28 0.52 -6.38
N ASN A 258 -1.07 0.04 -6.09
CA ASN A 258 -0.04 -0.23 -7.09
C ASN A 258 -0.52 -1.13 -8.23
N ALA A 259 -1.31 -2.17 -7.92
CA ALA A 259 -1.86 -3.07 -8.92
C ALA A 259 -2.83 -2.34 -9.89
N LEU A 260 -3.57 -1.36 -9.39
CA LEU A 260 -4.44 -0.51 -10.20
C LEU A 260 -3.62 0.39 -11.15
N VAL A 261 -2.59 1.06 -10.61
CA VAL A 261 -1.67 1.89 -11.42
C VAL A 261 -0.96 1.04 -12.48
N GLU A 262 -0.50 -0.15 -12.14
CA GLU A 262 0.13 -1.10 -13.06
C GLU A 262 -0.84 -1.54 -14.16
N ALA A 263 -2.07 -1.91 -13.81
CA ALA A 263 -3.08 -2.31 -14.79
C ALA A 263 -3.43 -1.16 -15.75
N MET A 264 -3.61 0.05 -15.22
CA MET A 264 -3.88 1.24 -16.01
C MET A 264 -2.72 1.61 -16.95
N SER A 265 -1.47 1.49 -16.50
CA SER A 265 -0.29 1.74 -17.34
C SER A 265 -0.12 0.73 -18.47
N LEU A 266 -0.66 -0.49 -18.32
CA LEU A 266 -0.73 -1.51 -19.37
C LEU A 266 -1.95 -1.35 -20.29
N GLY A 267 -2.84 -0.41 -20.00
CA GLY A 267 -4.03 -0.15 -20.79
C GLY A 267 -5.23 -1.04 -20.47
N LEU A 268 -5.30 -1.64 -19.29
CA LEU A 268 -6.54 -2.26 -18.85
C LEU A 268 -7.55 -1.17 -18.47
N ALA A 269 -8.81 -1.38 -18.82
CA ALA A 269 -9.90 -0.52 -18.35
C ALA A 269 -10.24 -0.86 -16.89
N PRO A 270 -9.93 0.01 -15.92
CA PRO A 270 -10.21 -0.29 -14.53
C PRO A 270 -11.69 -0.11 -14.21
N LEU A 271 -12.21 -1.01 -13.40
CA LEU A 271 -13.55 -0.95 -12.83
C LEU A 271 -13.44 -1.13 -11.32
N VAL A 272 -13.73 -0.07 -10.57
CA VAL A 272 -13.49 0.04 -9.14
C VAL A 272 -14.76 0.47 -8.40
N LEU A 273 -14.79 0.29 -7.07
CA LEU A 273 -15.82 0.86 -6.21
C LEU A 273 -15.46 2.30 -5.78
N ASP A 274 -16.47 3.06 -5.32
CA ASP A 274 -16.37 4.43 -4.83
C ASP A 274 -15.60 4.50 -3.48
N ASN A 275 -14.33 4.09 -3.49
CA ASN A 275 -13.45 4.21 -2.34
C ASN A 275 -12.46 5.36 -2.52
N PRO A 276 -12.05 6.04 -1.44
CA PRO A 276 -11.20 7.22 -1.54
C PRO A 276 -9.85 6.98 -2.24
N ALA A 277 -9.21 5.81 -2.06
CA ALA A 277 -7.91 5.51 -2.63
C ALA A 277 -7.99 5.31 -4.15
N GLU A 278 -8.99 4.57 -4.63
CA GLU A 278 -9.22 4.32 -6.05
C GLU A 278 -9.69 5.58 -6.79
N LYS A 279 -10.54 6.39 -6.16
CA LYS A 279 -10.98 7.71 -6.70
C LYS A 279 -9.84 8.71 -6.85
N ALA A 280 -8.77 8.58 -6.09
CA ALA A 280 -7.57 9.42 -6.26
C ALA A 280 -6.75 9.02 -7.50
N ILE A 281 -7.09 7.91 -8.16
CA ILE A 281 -6.36 7.37 -9.32
C ILE A 281 -7.24 7.34 -10.55
N VAL A 282 -8.48 6.85 -10.43
CA VAL A 282 -9.42 6.70 -11.53
C VAL A 282 -10.30 7.94 -11.67
N GLN A 283 -10.39 8.45 -12.90
CA GLN A 283 -11.34 9.49 -13.28
C GLN A 283 -12.54 8.82 -13.97
N ASP A 284 -13.69 8.89 -13.31
CA ASP A 284 -14.91 8.19 -13.75
C ASP A 284 -15.32 8.55 -15.18
N GLY A 285 -15.62 7.53 -16.00
CA GLY A 285 -15.98 7.67 -17.43
C GLY A 285 -14.84 8.17 -18.34
N GLN A 286 -13.64 8.45 -17.79
CA GLN A 286 -12.50 8.95 -18.54
C GLN A 286 -11.32 7.97 -18.55
N THR A 287 -10.79 7.60 -17.41
CA THR A 287 -9.66 6.67 -17.28
C THR A 287 -10.05 5.31 -16.69
N GLY A 288 -11.31 5.12 -16.36
CA GLY A 288 -11.92 3.93 -15.79
C GLY A 288 -13.36 4.22 -15.40
N PHE A 289 -13.97 3.29 -14.67
CA PHE A 289 -15.31 3.46 -14.11
C PHE A 289 -15.32 3.25 -12.61
N ILE A 290 -16.12 4.07 -11.91
CA ILE A 290 -16.30 4.04 -10.46
C ILE A 290 -17.76 3.72 -10.17
N ALA A 291 -18.01 2.57 -9.56
CA ALA A 291 -19.36 2.16 -9.17
C ALA A 291 -19.64 2.49 -7.70
N SER A 292 -20.85 2.89 -7.41
CA SER A 292 -21.34 3.19 -6.06
C SER A 292 -21.82 1.92 -5.32
N SER A 293 -22.09 0.84 -6.04
CA SER A 293 -22.57 -0.43 -5.49
C SER A 293 -22.09 -1.65 -6.30
N ILE A 294 -22.34 -2.83 -5.75
CA ILE A 294 -22.01 -4.11 -6.43
C ILE A 294 -22.93 -4.35 -7.63
N GLU A 295 -24.17 -3.94 -7.57
CA GLU A 295 -25.12 -4.04 -8.69
C GLU A 295 -24.67 -3.15 -9.85
N GLU A 296 -24.26 -1.93 -9.56
CA GLU A 296 -23.75 -1.00 -10.56
C GLU A 296 -22.43 -1.50 -11.17
N ILE A 297 -21.51 -2.04 -10.37
CA ILE A 297 -20.25 -2.55 -10.89
C ILE A 297 -20.46 -3.75 -11.83
N GLY A 298 -21.47 -4.59 -11.56
CA GLY A 298 -21.90 -5.68 -12.45
C GLY A 298 -22.39 -5.16 -13.80
N SER A 299 -23.27 -4.16 -13.79
CA SER A 299 -23.79 -3.53 -15.01
C SER A 299 -22.69 -2.84 -15.84
N LEU A 300 -21.74 -2.17 -15.18
CA LEU A 300 -20.60 -1.55 -15.84
C LEU A 300 -19.62 -2.60 -16.40
N LEU A 301 -19.45 -3.74 -15.73
CA LEU A 301 -18.65 -4.85 -16.24
C LEU A 301 -19.28 -5.42 -17.52
N GLU A 302 -20.59 -5.64 -17.53
CA GLU A 302 -21.33 -6.10 -18.71
C GLU A 302 -21.20 -5.09 -19.87
N MET A 303 -21.39 -3.80 -19.61
CA MET A 303 -21.15 -2.74 -20.59
C MET A 303 -19.74 -2.79 -21.17
N LEU A 304 -18.71 -2.95 -20.35
CA LEU A 304 -17.33 -3.06 -20.79
C LEU A 304 -17.07 -4.34 -21.62
N LEU A 305 -17.76 -5.43 -21.35
CA LEU A 305 -17.69 -6.64 -22.17
C LEU A 305 -18.27 -6.43 -23.57
N LEU A 306 -19.39 -5.70 -23.66
CA LEU A 306 -20.13 -5.50 -24.90
C LEU A 306 -19.60 -4.37 -25.80
N LEU A 307 -18.95 -3.34 -25.23
CA LEU A 307 -18.58 -2.11 -25.94
C LEU A 307 -17.06 -1.96 -26.12
N PRO A 308 -16.47 -2.53 -27.19
CA PRO A 308 -15.02 -2.48 -27.44
C PRO A 308 -14.49 -1.04 -27.59
N ASP A 309 -15.25 -0.15 -28.24
CA ASP A 309 -14.83 1.24 -28.45
C ASP A 309 -14.71 2.01 -27.13
N VAL A 310 -15.60 1.74 -26.17
CA VAL A 310 -15.52 2.31 -24.83
C VAL A 310 -14.26 1.83 -24.11
N ARG A 311 -14.00 0.50 -24.13
CA ARG A 311 -12.79 -0.06 -23.53
C ARG A 311 -11.53 0.55 -24.13
N GLU A 312 -11.46 0.65 -25.47
CA GLU A 312 -10.30 1.21 -26.17
C GLU A 312 -10.07 2.67 -25.81
N LYS A 313 -11.12 3.48 -25.72
CA LYS A 313 -11.03 4.88 -25.29
C LYS A 313 -10.50 4.99 -23.87
N ILE A 314 -11.09 4.23 -22.92
CA ILE A 314 -10.66 4.21 -21.52
C ILE A 314 -9.21 3.73 -21.40
N SER A 315 -8.83 2.69 -22.11
CA SER A 315 -7.47 2.15 -22.14
C SER A 315 -6.44 3.22 -22.53
N ARG A 316 -6.66 3.93 -23.63
CA ARG A 316 -5.75 5.01 -24.07
C ARG A 316 -5.63 6.12 -23.04
N ASN A 317 -6.75 6.55 -22.48
CA ASN A 317 -6.76 7.60 -21.47
C ASN A 317 -6.05 7.16 -20.17
N ALA A 318 -6.25 5.89 -19.74
CA ALA A 318 -5.59 5.34 -18.56
C ALA A 318 -4.07 5.32 -18.71
N ILE A 319 -3.55 4.84 -19.86
CA ILE A 319 -2.12 4.86 -20.17
C ILE A 319 -1.56 6.28 -20.09
N HIS A 320 -2.22 7.22 -20.75
CA HIS A 320 -1.78 8.62 -20.79
C HIS A 320 -1.75 9.23 -19.38
N ALA A 321 -2.82 9.06 -18.62
CA ALA A 321 -2.90 9.57 -17.26
C ALA A 321 -1.81 9.00 -16.34
N MET A 322 -1.50 7.70 -16.45
CA MET A 322 -0.43 7.08 -15.64
C MET A 322 0.95 7.57 -16.04
N ALA A 323 1.21 7.74 -17.34
CA ALA A 323 2.47 8.28 -17.84
C ALA A 323 2.71 9.73 -17.40
N GLU A 324 1.66 10.52 -17.26
CA GLU A 324 1.74 11.93 -16.84
C GLU A 324 1.75 12.14 -15.31
N THR A 325 1.26 11.17 -14.52
CA THR A 325 1.02 11.43 -13.10
C THR A 325 1.67 10.44 -12.15
N ARG A 326 2.11 9.25 -12.62
CA ARG A 326 2.48 8.13 -11.74
C ARG A 326 3.76 7.42 -12.21
N THR A 327 4.83 8.19 -12.48
CA THR A 327 6.12 7.62 -12.88
C THR A 327 7.16 7.66 -11.75
N PRO A 328 8.13 6.72 -11.74
CA PRO A 328 9.25 6.76 -10.80
C PRO A 328 10.04 8.08 -10.85
N ALA A 329 10.21 8.66 -12.05
CA ALA A 329 10.91 9.91 -12.23
C ALA A 329 10.22 11.09 -11.55
N MET A 330 8.88 11.15 -11.59
CA MET A 330 8.12 12.18 -10.87
C MET A 330 8.27 12.04 -9.36
N SER A 331 8.12 10.82 -8.84
CA SER A 331 8.33 10.55 -7.41
C SER A 331 9.76 10.90 -6.98
N ALA A 332 10.76 10.62 -7.80
CA ALA A 332 12.15 11.00 -7.54
C ALA A 332 12.33 12.52 -7.51
N GLN A 333 11.71 13.23 -8.43
CA GLN A 333 11.74 14.71 -8.48
C GLN A 333 11.11 15.30 -7.21
N ASP A 334 9.94 14.81 -6.80
CA ASP A 334 9.24 15.28 -5.61
C ASP A 334 10.05 15.00 -4.34
N PHE A 335 10.67 13.82 -4.23
CA PHE A 335 11.58 13.53 -3.13
C PHE A 335 12.83 14.41 -3.14
N MET A 336 13.41 14.68 -4.29
CA MET A 336 14.56 15.60 -4.41
C MET A 336 14.19 17.00 -3.90
N ILE A 337 13.02 17.53 -4.29
CA ILE A 337 12.53 18.83 -3.82
C ILE A 337 12.35 18.80 -2.30
N LEU A 338 11.72 17.76 -1.77
CA LEU A 338 11.49 17.58 -0.33
C LEU A 338 12.81 17.54 0.44
N TRP A 339 13.72 16.64 0.05
CA TRP A 339 14.99 16.41 0.75
C TRP A 339 15.90 17.64 0.67
N LEU A 340 16.04 18.29 -0.49
CA LEU A 340 16.84 19.51 -0.63
C LEU A 340 16.30 20.64 0.24
N GLY A 341 14.97 20.82 0.30
CA GLY A 341 14.34 21.80 1.18
C GLY A 341 14.62 21.51 2.66
N MET A 342 14.67 20.25 3.06
CA MET A 342 14.94 19.87 4.45
C MET A 342 16.41 20.04 4.86
N LEU A 343 17.37 20.02 3.94
CA LEU A 343 18.79 20.26 4.27
C LEU A 343 19.02 21.65 4.88
N ALA A 344 18.20 22.61 4.51
CA ALA A 344 18.25 23.97 5.08
C ALA A 344 17.65 24.07 6.50
N GLU A 345 16.95 23.05 6.97
CA GLU A 345 16.31 23.03 8.27
C GLU A 345 17.22 22.41 9.33
N PRO A 346 17.14 22.81 10.62
CA PRO A 346 17.93 22.16 11.67
C PRO A 346 17.41 20.75 11.94
N ALA A 347 18.34 19.84 12.27
CA ALA A 347 18.02 18.55 12.85
C ALA A 347 17.39 18.75 14.24
N ARG A 348 16.43 17.88 14.62
CA ARG A 348 15.73 17.97 15.90
C ARG A 348 15.57 16.61 16.55
N VAL A 349 15.52 16.58 17.86
CA VAL A 349 15.17 15.39 18.63
C VAL A 349 13.65 15.17 18.49
N CYS A 350 13.25 13.93 18.23
CA CYS A 350 11.85 13.52 18.12
C CYS A 350 11.52 12.54 19.26
N ASN A 351 10.34 12.70 19.87
CA ASN A 351 9.84 11.79 20.89
C ASN A 351 8.65 11.00 20.36
N PHE A 352 8.94 10.02 19.48
CA PHE A 352 7.89 9.20 18.90
C PHE A 352 7.16 8.33 19.93
N ALA A 353 7.85 7.88 20.99
CA ALA A 353 7.24 7.10 22.07
C ALA A 353 6.07 7.83 22.72
N SER A 354 6.17 9.15 22.90
CA SER A 354 5.06 9.94 23.46
C SER A 354 3.80 9.95 22.59
N ALA A 355 3.96 9.69 21.29
CA ALA A 355 2.86 9.69 20.32
C ALA A 355 2.20 8.31 20.14
N ILE A 356 2.97 7.23 20.33
CA ILE A 356 2.50 5.85 20.03
C ILE A 356 2.41 4.97 21.28
N GLY A 357 2.97 5.39 22.42
CA GLY A 357 3.06 4.62 23.66
C GLY A 357 4.40 3.90 23.83
N SER A 358 4.55 3.24 24.98
CA SER A 358 5.80 2.62 25.43
C SER A 358 5.80 1.08 25.33
N THR A 359 4.61 0.48 25.20
CA THR A 359 4.43 -0.98 25.19
C THR A 359 3.89 -1.47 23.85
N PRO A 360 4.14 -2.72 23.46
CA PRO A 360 3.61 -3.30 22.23
C PRO A 360 2.08 -3.24 22.11
N ALA A 361 1.35 -3.41 23.20
CA ALA A 361 -0.10 -3.25 23.21
C ALA A 361 -0.54 -1.80 22.93
N GLU A 362 0.14 -0.80 23.50
CA GLU A 362 -0.12 0.62 23.21
C GLU A 362 0.20 0.95 21.77
N TRP A 363 1.28 0.41 21.20
CA TRP A 363 1.62 0.59 19.78
C TRP A 363 0.50 0.07 18.87
N PHE A 364 0.01 -1.15 19.14
CA PHE A 364 -1.13 -1.69 18.42
C PHE A 364 -2.37 -0.79 18.59
N LEU A 365 -2.73 -0.43 19.82
CA LEU A 365 -3.88 0.45 20.08
C LEU A 365 -3.79 1.81 19.40
N SER A 366 -2.58 2.35 19.23
CA SER A 366 -2.36 3.62 18.51
C SER A 366 -2.81 3.56 17.05
N THR A 367 -2.91 2.36 16.46
CA THR A 367 -3.37 2.15 15.09
C THR A 367 -4.86 1.82 14.99
N GLN A 368 -5.52 1.54 16.12
CA GLN A 368 -6.92 1.09 16.15
C GLN A 368 -7.90 2.22 16.47
N ARG A 369 -7.45 3.24 17.21
CA ARG A 369 -8.29 4.37 17.64
C ARG A 369 -7.50 5.67 17.65
N LEU A 370 -8.15 6.76 17.33
CA LEU A 370 -7.64 8.09 17.67
C LEU A 370 -7.85 8.33 19.18
N ALA A 371 -6.92 9.09 19.78
CA ALA A 371 -6.99 9.41 21.21
C ALA A 371 -8.39 9.92 21.61
N GLY A 372 -8.95 9.34 22.67
CA GLY A 372 -10.27 9.71 23.21
C GLY A 372 -11.47 8.88 22.69
N ARG A 373 -11.27 7.93 21.78
CA ARG A 373 -12.35 7.02 21.31
C ARG A 373 -12.21 5.62 21.88
N ALA A 374 -13.34 5.02 22.23
CA ALA A 374 -13.37 3.61 22.68
C ALA A 374 -13.01 2.66 21.51
N TRP A 375 -12.37 1.54 21.84
CA TRP A 375 -12.05 0.46 20.91
C TRP A 375 -12.57 -0.86 21.49
N ALA A 376 -13.23 -1.66 20.65
CA ALA A 376 -13.55 -3.02 20.93
C ALA A 376 -12.65 -3.95 20.10
N PRO A 377 -12.04 -4.99 20.66
CA PRO A 377 -11.26 -5.94 19.88
C PRO A 377 -12.18 -6.70 18.92
N GLU A 378 -11.89 -6.66 17.63
CA GLU A 378 -12.38 -7.68 16.71
C GLU A 378 -11.52 -8.92 16.93
N ILE A 379 -12.10 -9.93 17.56
CA ILE A 379 -11.49 -11.25 17.69
C ILE A 379 -11.67 -11.92 16.34
N SER A 380 -10.70 -11.76 15.43
CA SER A 380 -10.66 -12.57 14.23
C SER A 380 -10.09 -13.94 14.59
N ASP A 381 -10.80 -15.00 14.21
CA ASP A 381 -10.34 -16.37 14.33
C ASP A 381 -8.97 -16.56 13.65
N ALA A 382 -8.13 -17.37 14.28
CA ALA A 382 -6.76 -17.59 13.91
C ALA A 382 -6.62 -18.11 12.47
N ALA A 383 -6.27 -17.22 11.57
CA ALA A 383 -5.69 -17.63 10.29
C ALA A 383 -4.31 -18.27 10.54
N ALA A 384 -3.93 -19.23 9.72
CA ALA A 384 -2.66 -19.96 9.83
C ALA A 384 -1.41 -19.05 9.79
N ARG A 385 -1.57 -17.79 9.33
CA ARG A 385 -0.59 -16.68 9.45
C ARG A 385 -1.32 -15.42 9.89
N PRO A 386 -0.84 -14.74 10.94
CA PRO A 386 -1.45 -13.48 11.35
C PRO A 386 -1.35 -12.45 10.22
N ALA A 387 -2.48 -11.88 9.84
CA ALA A 387 -2.51 -10.79 8.86
C ALA A 387 -1.65 -9.61 9.36
N LYS A 388 -0.97 -8.94 8.42
CA LYS A 388 -0.04 -7.83 8.73
C LYS A 388 -0.74 -6.72 9.51
N GLY A 389 -0.16 -6.32 10.62
CA GLY A 389 -0.67 -5.22 11.45
C GLY A 389 -1.86 -5.57 12.36
N THR A 390 -2.28 -6.82 12.42
CA THR A 390 -3.31 -7.29 13.37
C THR A 390 -2.74 -7.46 14.78
N LEU A 391 -3.62 -7.61 15.78
CA LEU A 391 -3.21 -7.93 17.14
C LEU A 391 -2.33 -9.19 17.17
N ALA A 392 -2.74 -10.25 16.47
CA ALA A 392 -1.98 -11.50 16.37
C ALA A 392 -0.59 -11.31 15.76
N HIS A 393 -0.41 -10.38 14.80
CA HIS A 393 0.91 -10.04 14.28
C HIS A 393 1.79 -9.39 15.34
N PHE A 394 1.26 -8.42 16.10
CA PHE A 394 1.99 -7.79 17.20
C PHE A 394 2.35 -8.81 18.28
N GLU A 395 1.42 -9.66 18.68
CA GLU A 395 1.66 -10.74 19.65
C GLU A 395 2.72 -11.73 19.17
N SER A 396 2.74 -12.10 17.88
CA SER A 396 3.73 -13.02 17.34
C SER A 396 5.16 -12.45 17.36
N VAL A 397 5.30 -11.13 17.20
CA VAL A 397 6.60 -10.45 17.26
C VAL A 397 7.08 -10.22 18.70
N PHE A 398 6.15 -10.01 19.64
CA PHE A 398 6.42 -9.72 21.04
C PHE A 398 5.77 -10.76 21.98
N ALA A 399 5.97 -12.04 21.70
CA ALA A 399 5.30 -13.17 22.35
C ALA A 399 5.49 -13.24 23.89
N VAL A 400 6.55 -12.62 24.41
CA VAL A 400 6.86 -12.61 25.86
C VAL A 400 6.45 -11.31 26.56
N ASP A 401 5.75 -10.40 25.86
CA ASP A 401 5.35 -9.11 26.44
C ASP A 401 3.99 -9.18 27.12
N ASP A 402 3.94 -8.90 28.40
CA ASP A 402 2.72 -9.01 29.24
C ASP A 402 1.67 -7.93 28.93
N SER A 403 1.98 -6.89 28.14
CA SER A 403 1.06 -5.80 27.86
C SER A 403 -0.20 -6.28 27.12
N PHE A 404 -0.09 -7.31 26.27
CA PHE A 404 -1.23 -7.89 25.58
C PHE A 404 -2.17 -8.66 26.53
N ALA A 405 -1.61 -9.36 27.51
CA ALA A 405 -2.44 -10.05 28.53
C ALA A 405 -3.24 -9.03 29.36
N ARG A 406 -2.62 -7.90 29.70
CA ARG A 406 -3.32 -6.79 30.38
C ARG A 406 -4.38 -6.16 29.48
N LEU A 407 -4.08 -5.96 28.19
CA LEU A 407 -5.04 -5.44 27.20
C LEU A 407 -6.28 -6.33 27.10
N LYS A 408 -6.11 -7.64 26.96
CA LYS A 408 -7.21 -8.60 26.87
C LYS A 408 -8.08 -8.62 28.12
N LYS A 409 -7.47 -8.56 29.32
CA LYS A 409 -8.20 -8.46 30.60
C LYS A 409 -9.01 -7.16 30.75
N ALA A 410 -8.52 -6.06 30.20
CA ALA A 410 -9.21 -4.79 30.29
C ALA A 410 -10.42 -4.69 29.34
N HIS A 411 -10.57 -5.62 28.41
CA HIS A 411 -11.62 -5.65 27.39
C HIS A 411 -12.44 -6.96 27.38
N ALA A 412 -12.16 -7.90 28.29
CA ALA A 412 -12.98 -9.07 28.60
C ALA A 412 -14.04 -8.71 29.66
#